data_22e1568c943cc965c89242de35a2c6d0
#
_entry.id   22e1568c943cc965c89242de35a2c6d0
#
_cell.length_a   1.000
_cell.length_b   1.000
_cell.length_c   1.000
_cell.angle_alpha   90.00
_cell.angle_beta   90.00
_cell.angle_gamma   90.00
#
_symmetry.space_group_name_H-M   'P 1'
#
loop_
_entity.id
_entity.type
_entity.pdbx_description
1 polymer ?
#
loop_
_entity_poly.entity_id
_entity_poly.type
_entity_poly.pdbx_seq_one_letter_code
_entity_poly.pdbx_strand_id
1 'polypeptide(L)'
;MKTTVLLHADEIARVLDRLACQIMERHGDCEQTVLLGIQRRGVDLAVRLGKVLEDKLGRKLPFGTLDINLYRDDWTTMHARPTIGESNITTPLDNKNVILVDDVLFTGRTIRAALEAILDYGRPKTVELLVLVDLSLIHI
;
A
#
# COMPACT_ATOMS: atom_id res chain seq x y z
N MET A 1 -15.91 22.30 10.06
CA MET A 1 -14.54 21.98 9.76
C MET A 1 -14.19 22.37 8.34
N LYS A 2 -13.06 22.93 8.18
CA LYS A 2 -12.64 23.45 6.90
C LYS A 2 -11.93 22.37 6.08
N THR A 3 -12.40 22.16 4.88
CA THR A 3 -11.72 21.22 3.97
C THR A 3 -10.48 21.90 3.39
N THR A 4 -9.38 21.25 3.48
CA THR A 4 -8.12 21.78 2.97
C THR A 4 -7.54 20.80 1.95
N VAL A 5 -7.12 21.33 0.84
CA VAL A 5 -6.39 20.53 -0.13
C VAL A 5 -4.94 20.46 0.32
N LEU A 6 -4.49 19.30 0.72
CA LEU A 6 -3.15 19.14 1.24
C LEU A 6 -2.10 19.00 0.14
N LEU A 7 -2.48 18.38 -0.97
CA LEU A 7 -1.55 18.14 -2.07
C LEU A 7 -2.25 18.37 -3.40
N HIS A 8 -1.55 19.01 -4.30
CA HIS A 8 -1.99 19.18 -5.68
C HIS A 8 -1.33 18.10 -6.56
N ALA A 9 -1.82 17.97 -7.79
CA ALA A 9 -1.37 16.88 -8.67
C ALA A 9 0.15 16.91 -8.90
N ASP A 10 0.73 18.07 -9.11
CA ASP A 10 2.17 18.18 -9.32
C ASP A 10 2.96 17.89 -8.05
N GLU A 11 2.40 18.22 -6.91
CA GLU A 11 3.01 17.90 -5.64
C GLU A 11 2.98 16.40 -5.39
N ILE A 12 1.88 15.75 -5.75
CA ILE A 12 1.78 14.28 -5.63
C ILE A 12 2.84 13.62 -6.49
N ALA A 13 3.04 14.11 -7.71
CA ALA A 13 4.05 13.55 -8.60
C ALA A 13 5.45 13.67 -7.99
N ARG A 14 5.77 14.82 -7.38
CA ARG A 14 7.05 15.00 -6.71
C ARG A 14 7.21 14.11 -5.50
N VAL A 15 6.13 13.95 -4.73
CA VAL A 15 6.16 13.08 -3.56
C VAL A 15 6.38 11.62 -3.98
N LEU A 16 5.68 11.18 -5.03
CA LEU A 16 5.85 9.81 -5.51
C LEU A 16 7.27 9.57 -6.02
N ASP A 17 7.85 10.56 -6.69
CA ASP A 17 9.23 10.45 -7.15
C ASP A 17 10.19 10.30 -5.96
N ARG A 18 9.99 11.11 -4.93
CA ARG A 18 10.82 11.05 -3.73
C ARG A 18 10.67 9.73 -3.01
N LEU A 19 9.42 9.24 -2.91
CA LEU A 19 9.17 7.96 -2.25
C LEU A 19 9.79 6.81 -3.03
N ALA A 20 9.76 6.88 -4.35
CA ALA A 20 10.42 5.88 -5.18
C ALA A 20 11.92 5.85 -4.92
N CYS A 21 12.53 7.02 -4.77
CA CYS A 21 13.95 7.09 -4.43
C CYS A 21 14.23 6.48 -3.07
N GLN A 22 13.36 6.71 -2.10
CA GLN A 22 13.52 6.11 -0.76
C GLN A 22 13.42 4.59 -0.82
N ILE A 23 12.51 4.08 -1.62
CA ILE A 23 12.38 2.63 -1.80
C ILE A 23 13.66 2.06 -2.39
N MET A 24 14.21 2.71 -3.38
CA MET A 24 15.44 2.26 -4.02
C MET A 24 16.64 2.35 -3.07
N GLU A 25 16.65 3.33 -2.18
CA GLU A 25 17.70 3.41 -1.18
C GLU A 25 17.67 2.21 -0.23
N ARG A 26 16.46 1.76 0.13
CA ARG A 26 16.31 0.65 1.07
C ARG A 26 16.44 -0.71 0.41
N HIS A 27 15.99 -0.84 -0.82
CA HIS A 27 15.84 -2.13 -1.48
C HIS A 27 16.66 -2.28 -2.76
N GLY A 28 17.49 -1.30 -3.05
CA GLY A 28 18.37 -1.37 -4.22
C GLY A 28 17.58 -1.46 -5.52
N ASP A 29 17.84 -2.50 -6.29
CA ASP A 29 17.15 -2.71 -7.56
C ASP A 29 15.76 -3.30 -7.39
N CYS A 30 15.30 -3.46 -6.15
CA CYS A 30 13.97 -3.94 -5.82
C CYS A 30 13.69 -5.34 -6.37
N GLU A 31 14.71 -6.17 -6.48
CA GLU A 31 14.56 -7.50 -7.06
C GLU A 31 13.58 -8.36 -6.28
N GLN A 32 13.52 -8.19 -4.96
CA GLN A 32 12.64 -8.96 -4.11
C GLN A 32 11.51 -8.11 -3.54
N THR A 33 11.12 -7.06 -4.22
CA THR A 33 10.11 -6.12 -3.73
C THR A 33 8.78 -6.29 -4.45
N VAL A 34 7.70 -6.31 -3.70
CA VAL A 34 6.34 -6.40 -4.22
C VAL A 34 5.53 -5.21 -3.70
N LEU A 35 4.81 -4.55 -4.59
CA LEU A 35 3.92 -3.45 -4.21
C LEU A 35 2.51 -3.99 -4.06
N LEU A 36 1.88 -3.70 -2.94
CA LEU A 36 0.48 -4.03 -2.71
C LEU A 36 -0.29 -2.76 -2.43
N GLY A 37 -1.26 -2.46 -3.26
CA GLY A 37 -2.15 -1.33 -3.03
C GLY A 37 -3.34 -1.75 -2.21
N ILE A 38 -3.61 -1.03 -1.12
CA ILE A 38 -4.77 -1.31 -0.30
C ILE A 38 -6.00 -0.70 -0.97
N GLN A 39 -7.02 -1.53 -1.13
CA GLN A 39 -8.26 -1.09 -1.72
C GLN A 39 -8.89 0.00 -0.84
N ARG A 40 -9.32 1.12 -1.38
CA ARG A 40 -9.39 1.34 -2.84
C ARG A 40 -8.33 2.32 -3.33
N ARG A 41 -8.10 3.37 -2.56
CA ARG A 41 -7.25 4.49 -3.00
C ARG A 41 -5.79 4.15 -3.08
N GLY A 42 -5.36 3.22 -2.24
CA GLY A 42 -3.99 2.77 -2.29
C GLY A 42 -3.64 2.08 -3.59
N VAL A 43 -4.63 1.47 -4.25
CA VAL A 43 -4.39 0.79 -5.52
C VAL A 43 -3.94 1.80 -6.59
N ASP A 44 -4.64 2.92 -6.70
CA ASP A 44 -4.28 3.93 -7.68
C ASP A 44 -2.89 4.50 -7.40
N LEU A 45 -2.61 4.77 -6.14
CA LEU A 45 -1.29 5.28 -5.76
C LEU A 45 -0.20 4.25 -6.03
N ALA A 46 -0.47 2.98 -5.76
CA ALA A 46 0.50 1.93 -6.01
C ALA A 46 0.80 1.78 -7.50
N VAL A 47 -0.22 1.91 -8.34
CA VAL A 47 -0.03 1.87 -9.78
C VAL A 47 0.87 3.02 -10.23
N ARG A 48 0.60 4.21 -9.73
CA ARG A 48 1.38 5.39 -10.09
C ARG A 48 2.81 5.29 -9.59
N LEU A 49 2.98 4.84 -8.35
CA LEU A 49 4.30 4.62 -7.79
C LEU A 49 5.06 3.55 -8.57
N GLY A 50 4.36 2.49 -8.95
CA GLY A 50 4.96 1.42 -9.74
C GLY A 50 5.50 1.90 -11.06
N LYS A 51 4.79 2.83 -11.72
CA LYS A 51 5.27 3.41 -12.98
C LYS A 51 6.52 4.23 -12.78
N VAL A 52 6.59 5.01 -11.69
CA VAL A 52 7.78 5.79 -11.39
C VAL A 52 8.97 4.87 -11.15
N LEU A 53 8.76 3.81 -10.37
CA LEU A 53 9.81 2.84 -10.12
C LEU A 53 10.24 2.10 -11.38
N GLU A 54 9.27 1.73 -12.23
CA GLU A 54 9.58 1.08 -13.50
C GLU A 54 10.49 1.96 -14.36
N ASP A 55 10.18 3.25 -14.43
CA ASP A 55 10.99 4.17 -15.21
C ASP A 55 12.41 4.27 -14.66
N LYS A 56 12.54 4.27 -13.35
CA LYS A 56 13.86 4.39 -12.72
C LYS A 56 14.67 3.10 -12.78
N LEU A 57 14.00 1.97 -12.68
CA LEU A 57 14.66 0.67 -12.62
C LEU A 57 14.81 0.01 -13.98
N GLY A 58 14.01 0.42 -14.95
CA GLY A 58 14.01 -0.22 -16.26
C GLY A 58 13.27 -1.52 -16.32
N ARG A 59 12.46 -1.85 -15.31
CA ARG A 59 11.66 -3.07 -15.30
C ARG A 59 10.46 -2.90 -14.39
N LYS A 60 9.46 -3.73 -14.59
CA LYS A 60 8.25 -3.68 -13.77
C LYS A 60 8.45 -4.45 -12.47
N LEU A 61 7.87 -3.92 -11.40
CA LEU A 61 7.80 -4.62 -10.14
C LEU A 61 6.50 -5.43 -10.06
N PRO A 62 6.53 -6.58 -9.38
CA PRO A 62 5.29 -7.29 -9.09
C PRO A 62 4.34 -6.38 -8.31
N PHE A 63 3.07 -6.43 -8.66
CA PHE A 63 2.05 -5.58 -8.10
C PHE A 63 0.83 -6.41 -7.76
N GLY A 64 0.17 -6.07 -6.66
CA GLY A 64 -1.07 -6.71 -6.27
C GLY A 64 -1.98 -5.73 -5.56
N THR A 65 -3.21 -6.16 -5.35
CA THR A 65 -4.19 -5.38 -4.61
C THR A 65 -4.64 -6.18 -3.40
N LEU A 66 -4.92 -5.48 -2.32
CA LEU A 66 -5.27 -6.11 -1.06
C LEU A 66 -6.55 -5.48 -0.54
N ASP A 67 -7.57 -6.30 -0.29
CA ASP A 67 -8.78 -5.84 0.36
C ASP A 67 -8.75 -6.31 1.81
N ILE A 68 -8.81 -5.36 2.72
CA ILE A 68 -8.70 -5.65 4.15
C ILE A 68 -10.04 -5.69 4.86
N ASN A 69 -11.13 -5.54 4.13
CA ASN A 69 -12.46 -5.46 4.77
C ASN A 69 -12.82 -6.70 5.57
N LEU A 70 -12.40 -7.87 5.12
CA LEU A 70 -12.66 -9.12 5.84
C LEU A 70 -11.92 -9.21 7.18
N TYR A 71 -10.90 -8.39 7.35
CA TYR A 71 -10.01 -8.48 8.51
C TYR A 71 -10.20 -7.35 9.48
N ARG A 72 -11.23 -6.52 9.27
CA ARG A 72 -11.52 -5.42 10.17
C ARG A 72 -12.43 -5.89 11.30
N ASP A 73 -12.28 -5.26 12.44
CA ASP A 73 -13.03 -5.66 13.64
C ASP A 73 -14.54 -5.56 13.45
N ASP A 74 -15.00 -4.61 12.65
CA ASP A 74 -16.42 -4.39 12.46
C ASP A 74 -17.07 -5.34 11.46
N TRP A 75 -16.28 -6.15 10.79
CA TRP A 75 -16.82 -7.04 9.79
C TRP A 75 -17.75 -8.09 10.40
N THR A 76 -17.51 -8.48 11.65
CA THR A 76 -18.32 -9.49 12.31
C THR A 76 -19.76 -9.04 12.55
N THR A 77 -20.01 -7.75 12.48
CA THR A 77 -21.37 -7.23 12.60
C THR A 77 -22.12 -7.23 11.30
N MET A 78 -21.44 -7.50 10.23
CA MET A 78 -22.03 -7.54 8.90
C MET A 78 -22.56 -8.92 8.64
N HIS A 79 -23.84 -9.04 8.60
CA HIS A 79 -24.45 -10.33 8.36
C HIS A 79 -24.51 -10.70 6.91
N ALA A 80 -24.40 -9.72 6.05
CA ALA A 80 -24.31 -9.99 4.64
C ALA A 80 -22.95 -10.59 4.36
N ARG A 81 -22.91 -11.54 3.47
CA ARG A 81 -21.66 -11.98 2.95
C ARG A 81 -20.88 -10.78 2.47
N PRO A 82 -19.73 -10.54 3.00
CA PRO A 82 -18.94 -9.45 2.49
C PRO A 82 -18.67 -9.73 1.03
N THR A 83 -18.89 -8.73 0.23
CA THR A 83 -18.36 -8.77 -1.10
C THR A 83 -16.88 -8.86 -0.90
N ILE A 84 -16.35 -10.00 -1.17
CA ILE A 84 -14.93 -10.16 -1.06
C ILE A 84 -14.36 -9.22 -2.06
N GLY A 85 -13.83 -8.20 -1.53
CA GLY A 85 -13.16 -7.31 -2.38
C GLY A 85 -12.07 -8.08 -3.03
N GLU A 86 -11.65 -7.59 -4.03
CA GLU A 86 -10.80 -8.24 -4.94
C GLU A 86 -9.37 -8.12 -4.51
N SER A 87 -8.99 -8.93 -3.53
CA SER A 87 -7.57 -9.13 -3.35
C SER A 87 -7.08 -9.88 -4.56
N ASN A 88 -6.08 -9.34 -5.21
CA ASN A 88 -5.51 -9.96 -6.40
C ASN A 88 -4.01 -9.95 -6.26
N ILE A 89 -3.49 -11.04 -5.73
CA ILE A 89 -2.06 -11.20 -5.50
C ILE A 89 -1.63 -12.48 -6.17
N THR A 90 -0.93 -12.36 -7.28
CA THR A 90 -0.49 -13.50 -8.05
C THR A 90 0.97 -13.86 -7.80
N THR A 91 1.72 -12.94 -7.21
CA THR A 91 3.12 -13.18 -6.90
C THR A 91 3.25 -13.77 -5.51
N PRO A 92 4.00 -14.86 -5.31
CA PRO A 92 4.23 -15.35 -3.97
C PRO A 92 4.93 -14.30 -3.12
N LEU A 93 4.47 -14.14 -1.89
CA LEU A 93 5.03 -13.15 -0.99
C LEU A 93 6.14 -13.67 -0.10
N ASP A 94 6.40 -14.97 -0.14
CA ASP A 94 7.41 -15.58 0.72
C ASP A 94 8.78 -14.96 0.47
N ASN A 95 9.39 -14.51 1.55
CA ASN A 95 10.72 -13.90 1.54
C ASN A 95 10.82 -12.62 0.71
N LYS A 96 9.68 -12.00 0.42
CA LYS A 96 9.64 -10.75 -0.33
C LYS A 96 9.60 -9.56 0.62
N ASN A 97 10.06 -8.44 0.12
CA ASN A 97 9.89 -7.17 0.80
C ASN A 97 8.60 -6.56 0.28
N VAL A 98 7.57 -6.56 1.11
CA VAL A 98 6.25 -6.09 0.72
C VAL A 98 6.11 -4.63 1.11
N ILE A 99 5.68 -3.81 0.16
CA ILE A 99 5.38 -2.41 0.41
C ILE A 99 3.88 -2.22 0.24
N LEU A 100 3.21 -1.96 1.35
CA LEU A 100 1.80 -1.64 1.34
C LEU A 100 1.64 -0.17 1.03
N VAL A 101 0.76 0.15 0.11
CA VAL A 101 0.54 1.54 -0.30
C VAL A 101 -0.89 1.93 0.01
N ASP A 102 -1.05 3.05 0.70
CA ASP A 102 -2.34 3.62 0.98
C ASP A 102 -2.22 5.14 0.93
N ASP A 103 -3.35 5.84 0.84
CA ASP A 103 -3.32 7.29 0.76
C ASP A 103 -3.13 7.93 2.12
N VAL A 104 -3.68 7.35 3.16
CA VAL A 104 -3.69 7.93 4.50
C VAL A 104 -3.43 6.84 5.54
N LEU A 105 -2.67 7.20 6.56
CA LEU A 105 -2.50 6.33 7.72
C LEU A 105 -3.65 6.59 8.67
N PHE A 106 -4.54 5.63 8.82
CA PHE A 106 -5.73 5.81 9.66
C PHE A 106 -5.51 5.36 11.10
N THR A 107 -5.39 4.07 11.32
CA THR A 107 -5.33 3.52 12.66
C THR A 107 -4.48 2.27 12.69
N GLY A 108 -4.14 1.84 13.91
CA GLY A 108 -3.49 0.56 14.10
C GLY A 108 -4.34 -0.61 13.65
N ARG A 109 -5.66 -0.46 13.69
CA ARG A 109 -6.57 -1.51 13.22
C ARG A 109 -6.42 -1.76 11.72
N THR A 110 -6.27 -0.70 10.95
CA THR A 110 -6.08 -0.83 9.52
C THR A 110 -4.77 -1.54 9.22
N ILE A 111 -3.71 -1.16 9.91
CA ILE A 111 -2.40 -1.80 9.75
C ILE A 111 -2.49 -3.28 10.13
N ARG A 112 -3.14 -3.57 11.25
CA ARG A 112 -3.30 -4.93 11.71
C ARG A 112 -4.08 -5.79 10.73
N ALA A 113 -5.18 -5.24 10.21
CA ALA A 113 -5.99 -5.95 9.23
C ALA A 113 -5.19 -6.26 7.97
N ALA A 114 -4.37 -5.31 7.53
CA ALA A 114 -3.52 -5.51 6.36
C ALA A 114 -2.48 -6.61 6.60
N LEU A 115 -1.87 -6.61 7.77
CA LEU A 115 -0.88 -7.63 8.10
C LEU A 115 -1.51 -9.02 8.17
N GLU A 116 -2.70 -9.12 8.75
CA GLU A 116 -3.41 -10.40 8.79
C GLU A 116 -3.76 -10.88 7.39
N ALA A 117 -4.22 -9.99 6.53
CA ALA A 117 -4.58 -10.34 5.16
C ALA A 117 -3.37 -10.84 4.38
N ILE A 118 -2.22 -10.21 4.56
CA ILE A 118 -1.00 -10.61 3.87
C ILE A 118 -0.63 -12.04 4.19
N LEU A 119 -0.83 -12.47 5.44
CA LEU A 119 -0.45 -13.81 5.86
C LEU A 119 -1.23 -14.91 5.13
N ASP A 120 -2.36 -14.57 4.52
CA ASP A 120 -3.09 -15.51 3.69
C ASP A 120 -2.39 -15.77 2.35
N TYR A 121 -1.44 -14.94 1.99
CA TYR A 121 -0.76 -15.00 0.70
C TYR A 121 0.71 -15.35 0.79
N GLY A 122 1.23 -15.51 1.98
CA GLY A 122 2.63 -15.89 2.16
C GLY A 122 3.23 -15.27 3.39
N ARG A 123 4.52 -15.51 3.58
CA ARG A 123 5.26 -14.96 4.71
C ARG A 123 6.37 -14.05 4.20
N PRO A 124 6.09 -12.76 4.11
CA PRO A 124 7.08 -11.83 3.60
C PRO A 124 8.27 -11.70 4.55
N LYS A 125 9.39 -11.30 3.99
CA LYS A 125 10.57 -11.01 4.78
C LYS A 125 10.37 -9.71 5.56
N THR A 126 9.83 -8.71 4.91
CA THR A 126 9.54 -7.41 5.53
C THR A 126 8.23 -6.87 5.00
N VAL A 127 7.57 -6.06 5.81
CA VAL A 127 6.38 -5.32 5.39
C VAL A 127 6.60 -3.88 5.79
N GLU A 128 6.50 -2.98 4.82
CA GLU A 128 6.60 -1.55 5.06
C GLU A 128 5.32 -0.89 4.59
N LEU A 129 4.92 0.15 5.27
CA LEU A 129 3.73 0.91 4.92
C LEU A 129 4.14 2.25 4.35
N LEU A 130 3.66 2.53 3.15
CA LEU A 130 3.89 3.80 2.49
C LEU A 130 2.57 4.54 2.39
N VAL A 131 2.51 5.72 2.95
CA VAL A 131 1.30 6.54 2.92
C VAL A 131 1.64 7.92 2.39
N LEU A 132 0.69 8.47 1.64
CA LEU A 132 0.86 9.79 1.07
C LEU A 132 0.69 10.87 2.13
N VAL A 133 -0.27 10.66 3.02
CA VAL A 133 -0.53 11.59 4.11
C VAL A 133 -0.54 10.82 5.42
N ASP A 134 0.26 11.27 6.36
CA ASP A 134 0.31 10.68 7.69
C ASP A 134 -0.52 11.52 8.62
N LEU A 135 -1.70 11.02 8.94
CA LEU A 135 -2.62 11.75 9.81
C LEU A 135 -2.07 11.99 11.20
N SER A 136 -1.17 11.13 11.66
CA SER A 136 -0.60 11.32 12.99
C SER A 136 0.23 12.59 13.08
N LEU A 137 0.79 13.04 11.98
CA LEU A 137 1.54 14.28 11.93
C LEU A 137 0.64 15.49 11.88
N ILE A 138 -0.58 15.32 11.36
CA ILE A 138 -1.51 16.42 11.22
C ILE A 138 -2.10 16.83 12.56
N HIS A 139 -2.18 15.89 13.48
CA HIS A 139 -2.76 16.14 14.80
C HIS A 139 -1.83 16.85 15.76
N ILE A 140 -0.62 17.00 15.38
CA ILE A 140 0.33 17.74 16.18
C ILE A 140 0.15 19.23 15.97
#